data_ff67e8ef80f765d2897239c9754d388f
#
_entry.id   ff67e8ef80f765d2897239c9754d388f
#
_cell.length_a   1.000
_cell.length_b   1.000
_cell.length_c   1.000
_cell.angle_alpha   90.00
_cell.angle_beta   90.00
_cell.angle_gamma   90.00
#
_symmetry.space_group_name_H-M   'P 1'
#
loop_
_entity.id
_entity.type
_entity.pdbx_description
1 polymer ?
#
loop_
_entity_poly.entity_id
_entity_poly.type
_entity_poly.pdbx_seq_one_letter_code
_entity_poly.pdbx_strand_id
1 'polypeptide(L)'
;MAYLIDSSVWVALFLDFDTQHKKAAQTIQNLSGIIYVPYCVIAEVATILAYKHSKQLADNFIAYIHNNKDFKIINNDALDEMDFYKSLPHKISFVDAALIFLSGKLHAKLVTFDKQLERIVKKI
;
A
#
# COMPACT_ATOMS: atom_id res chain seq x y z
N MET A 1 -5.40 10.03 -13.18
CA MET A 1 -4.69 10.08 -11.90
C MET A 1 -4.16 8.71 -11.51
N ALA A 2 -3.15 8.68 -10.70
CA ALA A 2 -2.54 7.44 -10.26
C ALA A 2 -2.41 7.42 -8.73
N TYR A 3 -2.50 6.23 -8.15
CA TYR A 3 -2.53 6.06 -6.70
C TYR A 3 -1.67 4.89 -6.28
N LEU A 4 -1.12 5.00 -5.07
CA LEU A 4 -0.52 3.91 -4.31
C LEU A 4 -1.27 3.82 -3.00
N ILE A 5 -1.58 2.61 -2.55
CA ILE A 5 -2.37 2.40 -1.35
C ILE A 5 -1.49 1.73 -0.30
N ASP A 6 -1.41 2.35 0.88
CA ASP A 6 -0.67 1.82 2.02
C ASP A 6 -1.21 0.47 2.46
N SER A 7 -0.32 -0.40 2.92
CA SER A 7 -0.66 -1.76 3.37
C SER A 7 -1.77 -1.78 4.42
N SER A 8 -1.76 -0.84 5.36
CA SER A 8 -2.79 -0.78 6.41
C SER A 8 -4.19 -0.54 5.84
N VAL A 9 -4.31 0.22 4.77
CA VAL A 9 -5.59 0.46 4.10
C VAL A 9 -6.09 -0.83 3.43
N TRP A 10 -5.19 -1.57 2.76
CA TRP A 10 -5.53 -2.87 2.17
C TRP A 10 -5.98 -3.88 3.22
N VAL A 11 -5.26 -3.95 4.35
CA VAL A 11 -5.61 -4.86 5.45
C VAL A 11 -7.01 -4.52 5.98
N ALA A 12 -7.28 -3.24 6.23
CA ALA A 12 -8.59 -2.80 6.71
C ALA A 12 -9.72 -3.15 5.73
N LEU A 13 -9.44 -3.10 4.42
CA LEU A 13 -10.43 -3.46 3.40
C LEU A 13 -10.87 -4.93 3.53
N PHE A 14 -9.96 -5.83 3.93
CA PHE A 14 -10.23 -7.26 3.99
C PHE A 14 -10.64 -7.76 5.38
N LEU A 15 -10.73 -6.87 6.37
CA LEU A 15 -11.14 -7.19 7.74
C LEU A 15 -12.42 -6.41 8.07
N ASP A 16 -13.57 -7.06 7.95
CA ASP A 16 -14.86 -6.40 8.15
C ASP A 16 -15.08 -5.92 9.58
N PHE A 17 -14.33 -6.48 10.55
CA PHE A 17 -14.36 -6.06 11.94
C PHE A 17 -13.37 -4.93 12.28
N ASP A 18 -12.52 -4.54 11.34
CA ASP A 18 -11.56 -3.45 11.55
C ASP A 18 -12.30 -2.11 11.64
N THR A 19 -11.90 -1.26 12.58
CA THR A 19 -12.54 0.06 12.77
C THR A 19 -12.42 0.95 11.52
N GLN A 20 -11.41 0.71 10.70
CA GLN A 20 -11.16 1.48 9.47
C GLN A 20 -11.75 0.80 8.23
N HIS A 21 -12.47 -0.31 8.39
CA HIS A 21 -12.97 -1.08 7.23
C HIS A 21 -13.86 -0.22 6.31
N LYS A 22 -14.86 0.46 6.86
CA LYS A 22 -15.76 1.29 6.06
C LYS A 22 -15.03 2.41 5.36
N LYS A 23 -14.10 3.06 6.06
CA LYS A 23 -13.32 4.15 5.50
C LYS A 23 -12.43 3.66 4.36
N ALA A 24 -11.80 2.50 4.52
CA ALA A 24 -10.97 1.89 3.48
C ALA A 24 -11.80 1.56 2.25
N ALA A 25 -12.96 0.92 2.44
CA ALA A 25 -13.84 0.56 1.32
C ALA A 25 -14.31 1.79 0.55
N GLN A 26 -14.75 2.82 1.24
CA GLN A 26 -15.19 4.06 0.61
C GLN A 26 -14.05 4.78 -0.10
N THR A 27 -12.87 4.83 0.53
CA THR A 27 -11.72 5.50 -0.04
C THR A 27 -11.31 4.85 -1.36
N ILE A 28 -11.16 3.52 -1.37
CA ILE A 28 -10.74 2.80 -2.57
C ILE A 28 -11.81 2.88 -3.65
N GLN A 29 -13.07 2.73 -3.29
CA GLN A 29 -14.19 2.80 -4.23
C GLN A 29 -14.27 4.15 -4.93
N ASN A 30 -13.87 5.23 -4.26
CA ASN A 30 -13.94 6.59 -4.80
C ASN A 30 -12.70 6.97 -5.62
N LEU A 31 -11.68 6.13 -5.69
CA LEU A 31 -10.51 6.42 -6.51
C LEU A 31 -10.84 6.23 -7.99
N SER A 32 -10.50 7.21 -8.81
CA SER A 32 -10.69 7.17 -10.24
C SER A 32 -9.33 7.29 -10.93
N GLY A 33 -8.87 6.20 -11.54
CA GLY A 33 -7.58 6.15 -12.21
C GLY A 33 -6.84 4.87 -11.95
N ILE A 34 -5.55 4.88 -12.21
CA ILE A 34 -4.69 3.71 -12.08
C ILE A 34 -4.28 3.55 -10.62
N ILE A 35 -4.40 2.33 -10.11
CA ILE A 35 -3.88 1.98 -8.79
C ILE A 35 -2.68 1.06 -9.00
N TYR A 36 -1.50 1.56 -8.65
CA TYR A 36 -0.29 0.75 -8.67
C TYR A 36 -0.19 -0.07 -7.39
N VAL A 37 0.12 -1.36 -7.54
CA VAL A 37 0.28 -2.27 -6.39
C VAL A 37 1.70 -2.83 -6.43
N PRO A 38 2.61 -2.30 -5.61
CA PRO A 38 3.98 -2.79 -5.58
C PRO A 38 4.08 -4.18 -4.96
N TYR A 39 5.03 -4.97 -5.44
CA TYR A 39 5.25 -6.31 -4.91
C TYR A 39 5.43 -6.32 -3.38
N CYS A 40 6.18 -5.37 -2.84
CA CYS A 40 6.42 -5.32 -1.39
C CYS A 40 5.13 -5.16 -0.59
N VAL A 41 4.15 -4.43 -1.12
CA VAL A 41 2.84 -4.28 -0.49
C VAL A 41 2.06 -5.58 -0.57
N ILE A 42 2.09 -6.26 -1.72
CA ILE A 42 1.42 -7.56 -1.86
C ILE A 42 1.98 -8.55 -0.83
N ALA A 43 3.30 -8.64 -0.72
CA ALA A 43 3.96 -9.52 0.23
C ALA A 43 3.59 -9.20 1.68
N GLU A 44 3.62 -7.93 2.05
CA GLU A 44 3.30 -7.49 3.41
C GLU A 44 1.84 -7.77 3.77
N VAL A 45 0.90 -7.38 2.91
CA VAL A 45 -0.53 -7.54 3.19
C VAL A 45 -0.90 -9.03 3.25
N ALA A 46 -0.45 -9.82 2.29
CA ALA A 46 -0.73 -11.26 2.30
C ALA A 46 -0.18 -11.93 3.57
N THR A 47 1.04 -11.55 3.98
CA THR A 47 1.65 -12.10 5.19
C THR A 47 0.87 -11.72 6.44
N ILE A 48 0.48 -10.46 6.58
CA ILE A 48 -0.31 -9.98 7.72
C ILE A 48 -1.64 -10.74 7.79
N LEU A 49 -2.36 -10.84 6.68
CA LEU A 49 -3.64 -11.53 6.66
C LEU A 49 -3.50 -13.01 7.00
N ALA A 50 -2.49 -13.68 6.43
CA ALA A 50 -2.28 -15.11 6.66
C ALA A 50 -1.95 -15.43 8.12
N TYR A 51 -1.01 -14.69 8.70
CA TYR A 51 -0.48 -15.02 10.03
C TYR A 51 -1.31 -14.43 11.17
N LYS A 52 -1.94 -13.28 10.98
CA LYS A 52 -2.74 -12.66 12.04
C LYS A 52 -4.22 -13.03 11.99
N HIS A 53 -4.69 -13.52 10.86
CA HIS A 53 -6.12 -13.81 10.66
C HIS A 53 -6.31 -15.19 10.05
N SER A 54 -6.27 -15.33 8.70
CA SER A 54 -6.46 -16.63 8.07
C SER A 54 -5.82 -16.67 6.68
N LYS A 55 -5.42 -17.87 6.28
CA LYS A 55 -4.93 -18.11 4.91
C LYS A 55 -6.00 -17.75 3.88
N GLN A 56 -7.27 -18.01 4.21
CA GLN A 56 -8.39 -17.70 3.29
C GLN A 56 -8.45 -16.21 2.98
N LEU A 57 -8.26 -15.34 3.98
CA LEU A 57 -8.25 -13.89 3.75
C LEU A 57 -7.06 -13.46 2.89
N ALA A 58 -5.90 -14.07 3.10
CA ALA A 58 -4.75 -13.80 2.25
C ALA A 58 -5.02 -14.21 0.81
N ASP A 59 -5.63 -15.39 0.60
CA ASP A 59 -5.98 -15.86 -0.74
C ASP A 59 -7.00 -14.93 -1.39
N ASN A 60 -7.98 -14.45 -0.64
CA ASN A 60 -9.00 -13.52 -1.14
C ASN A 60 -8.36 -12.20 -1.60
N PHE A 61 -7.40 -11.70 -0.84
CA PHE A 61 -6.66 -10.49 -1.21
C PHE A 61 -5.89 -10.70 -2.52
N ILE A 62 -5.14 -11.80 -2.63
CA ILE A 62 -4.36 -12.11 -3.83
C ILE A 62 -5.29 -12.20 -5.06
N ALA A 63 -6.42 -12.90 -4.93
CA ALA A 63 -7.39 -13.03 -6.03
C ALA A 63 -7.96 -11.66 -6.43
N TYR A 64 -8.27 -10.81 -5.45
CA TYR A 64 -8.80 -9.48 -5.70
C TYR A 64 -7.81 -8.62 -6.50
N ILE A 65 -6.54 -8.62 -6.08
CA ILE A 65 -5.50 -7.86 -6.79
C ILE A 65 -5.26 -8.43 -8.19
N HIS A 66 -5.17 -9.74 -8.31
CA HIS A 66 -4.83 -10.40 -9.57
C HIS A 66 -5.94 -10.25 -10.62
N ASN A 67 -7.20 -10.26 -10.20
CA ASN A 67 -8.34 -10.28 -11.12
C ASN A 67 -8.91 -8.91 -11.45
N ASN A 68 -8.39 -7.84 -10.88
CA ASN A 68 -8.92 -6.50 -11.11
C ASN A 68 -8.08 -5.76 -12.15
N LYS A 69 -8.71 -5.36 -13.24
CA LYS A 69 -8.03 -4.71 -14.37
C LYS A 69 -7.54 -3.28 -14.04
N ASP A 70 -8.12 -2.66 -13.02
CA ASP A 70 -7.74 -1.29 -12.63
C ASP A 70 -6.46 -1.26 -11.80
N PHE A 71 -5.98 -2.42 -11.35
CA PHE A 71 -4.77 -2.53 -10.56
C PHE A 71 -3.59 -2.89 -11.46
N LYS A 72 -2.52 -2.13 -11.33
CA LYS A 72 -1.29 -2.38 -12.05
C LYS A 72 -0.23 -2.87 -11.08
N ILE A 73 0.07 -4.16 -11.14
CA ILE A 73 1.10 -4.78 -10.29
C ILE A 73 2.47 -4.36 -10.83
N ILE A 74 3.33 -3.87 -9.94
CA ILE A 74 4.66 -3.43 -10.32
C ILE A 74 5.72 -4.09 -9.43
N ASN A 75 6.88 -4.33 -10.03
CA ASN A 75 8.05 -4.79 -9.28
C ASN A 75 8.69 -3.59 -8.58
N ASN A 76 9.27 -3.85 -7.42
CA ASN A 76 10.02 -2.84 -6.71
C ASN A 76 11.41 -2.65 -7.33
N ASP A 77 11.92 -1.43 -7.23
CA ASP A 77 13.29 -1.11 -7.59
C ASP A 77 14.14 -1.20 -6.32
N ALA A 78 14.60 -2.39 -6.02
CA ALA A 78 15.22 -2.68 -4.72
C ALA A 78 16.43 -1.80 -4.42
N LEU A 79 17.32 -1.60 -5.38
CA LEU A 79 18.53 -0.84 -5.14
C LEU A 79 18.25 0.63 -4.85
N ASP A 80 17.39 1.25 -5.65
CA ASP A 80 17.02 2.65 -5.45
C ASP A 80 16.22 2.84 -4.16
N GLU A 81 15.35 1.89 -3.84
CA GLU A 81 14.57 1.94 -2.59
C GLU A 81 15.46 1.78 -1.36
N MET A 82 16.48 0.94 -1.43
CA MET A 82 17.46 0.80 -0.36
C MET A 82 18.22 2.09 -0.12
N ASP A 83 18.69 2.74 -1.19
CA ASP A 83 19.37 4.02 -1.09
C ASP A 83 18.47 5.10 -0.53
N PHE A 84 17.22 5.14 -0.97
CA PHE A 84 16.24 6.10 -0.47
C PHE A 84 15.98 5.89 1.02
N TYR A 85 15.80 4.64 1.45
CA TYR A 85 15.59 4.31 2.85
C TYR A 85 16.73 4.81 3.73
N LYS A 86 17.97 4.60 3.29
CA LYS A 86 19.15 5.06 4.03
C LYS A 86 19.20 6.59 4.14
N SER A 87 18.68 7.30 3.15
CA SER A 87 18.71 8.77 3.15
C SER A 87 17.68 9.40 4.07
N LEU A 88 16.64 8.64 4.47
CA LEU A 88 15.57 9.17 5.32
C LEU A 88 15.99 9.19 6.78
N PRO A 89 15.81 10.33 7.47
CA PRO A 89 16.08 10.42 8.91
C PRO A 89 14.95 9.84 9.77
N HIS A 90 13.84 9.46 9.16
CA HIS A 90 12.63 9.05 9.87
C HIS A 90 12.68 7.57 10.21
N LYS A 91 12.11 7.22 11.37
CA LYS A 91 11.96 5.83 11.79
C LYS A 91 10.62 5.31 11.25
N ILE A 92 10.67 4.74 10.05
CA ILE A 92 9.51 4.15 9.38
C ILE A 92 9.90 2.79 8.82
N SER A 93 8.90 1.98 8.44
CA SER A 93 9.18 0.68 7.83
C SER A 93 9.80 0.83 6.45
N PHE A 94 10.49 -0.22 6.00
CA PHE A 94 11.05 -0.24 4.65
C PHE A 94 9.93 -0.12 3.60
N VAL A 95 8.80 -0.78 3.82
CA VAL A 95 7.66 -0.72 2.88
C VAL A 95 7.12 0.71 2.80
N ASP A 96 6.99 1.41 3.92
CA ASP A 96 6.55 2.81 3.91
C ASP A 96 7.52 3.69 3.13
N ALA A 97 8.81 3.49 3.33
CA ALA A 97 9.82 4.23 2.58
C ALA A 97 9.74 3.93 1.07
N ALA A 98 9.53 2.66 0.72
CA ALA A 98 9.36 2.26 -0.68
C ALA A 98 8.14 2.95 -1.30
N LEU A 99 7.03 3.06 -0.56
CA LEU A 99 5.83 3.74 -1.04
C LEU A 99 6.07 5.23 -1.27
N ILE A 100 6.80 5.87 -0.37
CA ILE A 100 7.17 7.29 -0.55
C ILE A 100 8.01 7.46 -1.81
N PHE A 101 9.02 6.61 -1.98
CA PHE A 101 9.89 6.64 -3.15
C PHE A 101 9.09 6.46 -4.45
N LEU A 102 8.22 5.45 -4.49
CA LEU A 102 7.41 5.15 -5.67
C LEU A 102 6.38 6.24 -5.95
N SER A 103 5.83 6.86 -4.92
CA SER A 103 4.91 8.00 -5.05
C SER A 103 5.56 9.12 -5.86
N GLY A 104 6.79 9.46 -5.57
CA GLY A 104 7.54 10.46 -6.33
C GLY A 104 7.89 10.00 -7.73
N LYS A 105 8.40 8.76 -7.85
CA LYS A 105 8.84 8.21 -9.14
C LYS A 105 7.69 8.07 -10.14
N LEU A 106 6.52 7.65 -9.66
CA LEU A 106 5.37 7.37 -10.52
C LEU A 106 4.38 8.54 -10.61
N HIS A 107 4.64 9.62 -9.90
CA HIS A 107 3.70 10.74 -9.76
C HIS A 107 2.32 10.23 -9.32
N ALA A 108 2.32 9.33 -8.35
CA ALA A 108 1.11 8.72 -7.81
C ALA A 108 0.85 9.23 -6.40
N LYS A 109 -0.43 9.47 -6.10
CA LYS A 109 -0.83 9.91 -4.77
C LYS A 109 -0.82 8.73 -3.80
N LEU A 110 -0.13 8.88 -2.67
CA LEU A 110 -0.13 7.87 -1.62
C LEU A 110 -1.41 8.00 -0.79
N VAL A 111 -2.17 6.91 -0.72
CA VAL A 111 -3.40 6.81 0.07
C VAL A 111 -3.06 6.07 1.36
N THR A 112 -3.13 6.77 2.48
CA THR A 112 -2.80 6.21 3.80
C THR A 112 -3.66 6.89 4.86
N PHE A 113 -3.90 6.18 5.97
CA PHE A 113 -4.54 6.73 7.16
C PHE A 113 -3.51 7.09 8.24
N ASP A 114 -2.22 6.82 7.98
CA ASP A 114 -1.13 7.14 8.90
C ASP A 114 -0.73 8.60 8.73
N LYS A 115 -0.99 9.41 9.74
CA LYS A 115 -0.72 10.84 9.70
C LYS A 115 0.77 11.17 9.64
N GLN A 116 1.61 10.33 10.25
CA GLN A 116 3.06 10.51 10.16
C GLN A 116 3.52 10.34 8.71
N LEU A 117 3.04 9.31 8.04
CA LEU A 117 3.38 9.03 6.66
C LEU A 117 2.91 10.17 5.75
N GLU A 118 1.68 10.66 5.95
CA GLU A 118 1.17 11.81 5.21
C GLU A 118 2.07 13.04 5.36
N ARG A 119 2.52 13.32 6.59
CA ARG A 119 3.39 14.47 6.84
C ARG A 119 4.74 14.34 6.15
N ILE A 120 5.32 13.13 6.17
CA ILE A 120 6.61 12.90 5.52
C ILE A 120 6.49 13.11 4.01
N VAL A 121 5.44 12.56 3.39
CA VAL A 121 5.21 12.72 1.95
C VAL A 121 5.08 14.18 1.56
N LYS A 122 4.39 14.99 2.36
CA LYS A 122 4.20 16.41 2.07
C LYS A 122 5.48 17.20 2.13
N LYS A 123 6.50 16.75 2.87
CA LYS A 123 7.77 17.46 3.04
C LYS A 123 8.81 17.09 1.98
N ILE A 124 8.55 16.05 1.23
CA ILE A 124 9.41 15.58 0.16
C ILE A 124 8.84 16.00 -1.20
#